data_643ce4d5d153dd327254ef5c9658bbb3
#
_entry.id   643ce4d5d153dd327254ef5c9658bbb3
#
_cell.length_a   1.000
_cell.length_b   1.000
_cell.length_c   1.000
_cell.angle_alpha   90.00
_cell.angle_beta   90.00
_cell.angle_gamma   90.00
#
_symmetry.space_group_name_H-M   'P 1'
#
loop_
_entity.id
_entity.type
_entity.pdbx_description
1 polymer ?
#
loop_
_entity_poly.entity_id
_entity_poly.type
_entity_poly.pdbx_seq_one_letter_code
_entity_poly.pdbx_strand_id
1 'polypeptide(L)'
;MATAEPNPSASSPAPHAAHGSNGPHAPGGAAAGLVVGALGVVFGDIGTSPLYALRETFLHGSGLPPTPEHVLGVLSTLFWAITLTVTIKYVVLIMRADNKGEGGVLALATLATRGLNGKGRSIRFAITTFAVVGLALFYGDAIITPAVSVMGAVEGLSAAAPAFTPFVVPLSLAILVGLFFLQARGTADVGRLFGPVMLVWFVVLGVLGIWQIVKNPAVLYAINPYYAIKLISDQGFGIFWAFGSIVLAAVSYTHLTLPTIYSV
;
A
#
# COMPACT_ATOMS: atom_id res chain seq x y z
N MET A 1 -39.08 -9.29 66.90
CA MET A 1 -37.71 -8.87 67.18
C MET A 1 -36.85 -9.66 66.20
N ALA A 2 -36.57 -9.11 65.01
CA ALA A 2 -35.74 -9.72 64.01
C ALA A 2 -34.97 -8.54 63.34
N THR A 3 -33.68 -8.53 63.65
CA THR A 3 -32.71 -7.54 63.22
C THR A 3 -32.36 -7.77 61.73
N ALA A 4 -32.58 -6.78 60.89
CA ALA A 4 -32.18 -6.76 59.53
C ALA A 4 -30.69 -6.41 59.41
N GLU A 5 -29.88 -7.30 58.80
CA GLU A 5 -28.50 -7.04 58.43
C GLU A 5 -28.46 -6.12 57.15
N PRO A 6 -27.51 -5.19 57.06
CA PRO A 6 -27.33 -4.36 55.86
C PRO A 6 -26.49 -5.12 54.80
N ASN A 7 -27.00 -5.11 53.56
CA ASN A 7 -26.38 -5.67 52.39
C ASN A 7 -25.21 -4.78 51.91
N PRO A 8 -23.95 -5.24 51.80
CA PRO A 8 -22.81 -4.47 51.29
C PRO A 8 -22.49 -4.83 49.83
N SER A 9 -23.29 -4.37 48.89
CA SER A 9 -22.89 -4.44 47.47
C SER A 9 -23.49 -3.30 46.65
N ALA A 10 -23.12 -2.09 47.00
CA ALA A 10 -23.19 -0.97 46.09
C ALA A 10 -21.80 -0.71 45.52
N SER A 11 -21.45 -1.41 44.44
CA SER A 11 -20.26 -1.12 43.66
C SER A 11 -20.46 0.22 42.96
N SER A 12 -19.74 1.23 43.45
CA SER A 12 -19.59 2.54 42.82
C SER A 12 -19.10 2.41 41.38
N PRO A 13 -19.68 3.08 40.38
CA PRO A 13 -19.14 3.08 39.03
C PRO A 13 -17.81 3.84 39.06
N ALA A 14 -16.78 3.22 38.51
CA ALA A 14 -15.48 3.85 38.27
C ALA A 14 -15.63 5.14 37.44
N PRO A 15 -14.88 6.19 37.77
CA PRO A 15 -14.94 7.43 37.01
C PRO A 15 -14.44 7.19 35.57
N HIS A 16 -15.31 7.47 34.61
CA HIS A 16 -14.92 7.58 33.20
C HIS A 16 -13.78 8.60 33.09
N ALA A 17 -12.60 8.15 32.80
CA ALA A 17 -11.48 9.01 32.45
C ALA A 17 -11.90 9.88 31.26
N ALA A 18 -12.13 11.15 31.52
CA ALA A 18 -12.30 12.16 30.51
C ALA A 18 -11.01 12.16 29.65
N HIS A 19 -11.09 11.73 28.42
CA HIS A 19 -10.04 11.94 27.43
C HIS A 19 -9.94 13.44 27.18
N GLY A 20 -9.11 14.09 27.97
CA GLY A 20 -8.68 15.47 27.74
C GLY A 20 -7.86 15.49 26.45
N SER A 21 -8.39 16.20 25.47
CA SER A 21 -7.77 16.52 24.19
C SER A 21 -6.68 17.60 24.33
N ASN A 22 -5.66 17.36 25.15
CA ASN A 22 -4.46 18.19 25.21
C ASN A 22 -3.26 17.27 25.39
N GLY A 23 -2.92 16.51 24.35
CA GLY A 23 -1.63 15.86 24.25
C GLY A 23 -0.54 16.93 24.11
N PRO A 24 0.56 16.87 24.88
CA PRO A 24 1.66 17.79 24.72
C PRO A 24 2.19 17.65 23.29
N HIS A 25 2.45 18.80 22.64
CA HIS A 25 3.18 18.84 21.38
C HIS A 25 4.47 18.02 21.54
N ALA A 26 4.57 16.89 20.85
CA ALA A 26 5.75 16.06 20.90
C ALA A 26 6.98 16.92 20.51
N PRO A 27 8.06 16.90 21.29
CA PRO A 27 9.26 17.62 20.93
C PRO A 27 9.69 17.20 19.52
N GLY A 28 10.16 18.14 18.70
CA GLY A 28 10.38 17.95 17.26
C GLY A 28 11.16 16.68 16.85
N GLY A 29 11.96 16.12 17.76
CA GLY A 29 12.65 14.85 17.56
C GLY A 29 11.73 13.62 17.56
N ALA A 30 10.66 13.62 18.36
CA ALA A 30 9.68 12.51 18.37
C ALA A 30 8.82 12.51 17.10
N ALA A 31 8.44 13.68 16.60
CA ALA A 31 7.71 13.82 15.35
C ALA A 31 8.55 13.35 14.15
N ALA A 32 9.84 13.70 14.09
CA ALA A 32 10.73 13.22 13.05
C ALA A 32 10.91 11.70 13.08
N GLY A 33 11.03 11.10 14.26
CA GLY A 33 11.11 9.64 14.43
C GLY A 33 9.86 8.92 13.96
N LEU A 34 8.67 9.48 14.24
CA LEU A 34 7.40 8.95 13.74
C LEU A 34 7.29 9.03 12.21
N VAL A 35 7.71 10.15 11.62
CA VAL A 35 7.72 10.32 10.16
C VAL A 35 8.66 9.31 9.50
N VAL A 36 9.87 9.12 10.04
CA VAL A 36 10.82 8.14 9.50
C VAL A 36 10.31 6.71 9.68
N GLY A 37 9.68 6.40 10.82
CA GLY A 37 9.04 5.10 11.04
C GLY A 37 7.88 4.85 10.07
N ALA A 38 7.02 5.84 9.88
CA ALA A 38 5.92 5.77 8.89
C ALA A 38 6.46 5.63 7.47
N LEU A 39 7.54 6.33 7.13
CA LEU A 39 8.21 6.19 5.83
C LEU A 39 8.67 4.73 5.61
N GLY A 40 9.28 4.10 6.60
CA GLY A 40 9.75 2.72 6.50
C GLY A 40 8.62 1.71 6.33
N VAL A 41 7.54 1.84 7.10
CA VAL A 41 6.43 0.89 7.08
C VAL A 41 5.53 1.09 5.86
N VAL A 42 5.13 2.34 5.58
CA VAL A 42 4.16 2.65 4.52
C VAL A 42 4.81 2.68 3.15
N PHE A 43 5.96 3.32 3.03
CA PHE A 43 6.62 3.54 1.74
C PHE A 43 7.62 2.44 1.35
N GLY A 44 7.89 1.46 2.23
CA GLY A 44 8.73 0.32 1.91
C GLY A 44 8.19 -0.49 0.74
N ASP A 45 6.92 -0.79 0.75
CA ASP A 45 6.24 -1.52 -0.31
C ASP A 45 5.97 -0.64 -1.55
N ILE A 46 5.52 0.58 -1.31
CA ILE A 46 5.21 1.58 -2.33
C ILE A 46 6.44 1.94 -3.18
N GLY A 47 7.62 1.99 -2.57
CA GLY A 47 8.86 2.40 -3.25
C GLY A 47 9.40 1.38 -4.25
N THR A 48 8.93 0.14 -4.22
CA THR A 48 9.36 -0.94 -5.12
C THR A 48 8.32 -1.27 -6.19
N SER A 49 7.05 -1.10 -5.89
CA SER A 49 5.92 -1.54 -6.72
C SER A 49 5.91 -0.99 -8.15
N PRO A 50 6.16 0.31 -8.41
CA PRO A 50 6.20 0.82 -9.78
C PRO A 50 7.32 0.22 -10.64
N LEU A 51 8.45 -0.16 -10.01
CA LEU A 51 9.61 -0.71 -10.72
C LEU A 51 9.33 -2.11 -11.24
N TYR A 52 8.82 -3.01 -10.37
CA TYR A 52 8.49 -4.34 -10.83
C TYR A 52 7.25 -4.35 -11.73
N ALA A 53 6.26 -3.49 -11.50
CA ALA A 53 5.10 -3.37 -12.37
C ALA A 53 5.48 -2.96 -13.80
N LEU A 54 6.39 -1.97 -13.94
CA LEU A 54 6.93 -1.58 -15.24
C LEU A 54 7.66 -2.75 -15.91
N ARG A 55 8.50 -3.46 -15.17
CA ARG A 55 9.24 -4.61 -15.67
C ARG A 55 8.31 -5.73 -16.12
N GLU A 56 7.37 -6.14 -15.28
CA GLU A 56 6.43 -7.21 -15.58
C GLU A 56 5.54 -6.90 -16.80
N THR A 57 5.19 -5.64 -17.00
CA THR A 57 4.42 -5.22 -18.17
C THR A 57 5.12 -5.55 -19.48
N PHE A 58 6.47 -5.50 -19.54
CA PHE A 58 7.22 -5.76 -20.78
C PHE A 58 7.82 -7.18 -20.85
N LEU A 59 8.03 -7.86 -19.72
CA LEU A 59 8.71 -9.16 -19.70
C LEU A 59 7.75 -10.35 -19.75
N HIS A 60 6.60 -10.28 -19.07
CA HIS A 60 5.73 -11.44 -18.88
C HIS A 60 4.32 -11.20 -19.44
N GLY A 61 4.07 -11.69 -20.64
CA GLY A 61 2.72 -12.00 -21.12
C GLY A 61 1.90 -10.90 -21.77
N SER A 62 2.34 -9.64 -21.77
CA SER A 62 1.58 -8.58 -22.44
C SER A 62 1.77 -8.54 -23.96
N GLY A 63 2.82 -9.18 -24.48
CA GLY A 63 3.18 -9.10 -25.90
C GLY A 63 3.54 -7.69 -26.37
N LEU A 64 3.65 -6.72 -25.45
CA LEU A 64 4.02 -5.35 -25.79
C LEU A 64 5.53 -5.25 -26.05
N PRO A 65 5.96 -4.90 -27.27
CA PRO A 65 7.36 -4.60 -27.50
C PRO A 65 7.75 -3.30 -26.79
N PRO A 66 8.96 -3.21 -26.19
CA PRO A 66 9.42 -2.03 -25.48
C PRO A 66 9.83 -0.90 -26.43
N THR A 67 8.88 -0.41 -27.23
CA THR A 67 9.07 0.77 -28.09
C THR A 67 8.93 2.05 -27.25
N PRO A 68 9.54 3.17 -27.65
CA PRO A 68 9.44 4.44 -26.94
C PRO A 68 7.99 4.88 -26.70
N GLU A 69 7.09 4.63 -27.65
CA GLU A 69 5.66 4.96 -27.53
C GLU A 69 4.97 4.09 -26.47
N HIS A 70 5.21 2.77 -26.47
CA HIS A 70 4.65 1.87 -25.48
C HIS A 70 5.20 2.16 -24.07
N VAL A 71 6.49 2.47 -23.96
CA VAL A 71 7.10 2.84 -22.66
C VAL A 71 6.46 4.13 -22.13
N LEU A 72 6.29 5.16 -22.95
CA LEU A 72 5.60 6.39 -22.55
C LEU A 72 4.13 6.12 -22.16
N GLY A 73 3.44 5.28 -22.92
CA GLY A 73 2.06 4.90 -22.64
C GLY A 73 1.92 4.16 -21.29
N VAL A 74 2.79 3.20 -21.02
CA VAL A 74 2.79 2.45 -19.75
C VAL A 74 3.17 3.35 -18.58
N LEU A 75 4.19 4.20 -18.72
CA LEU A 75 4.57 5.17 -17.69
C LEU A 75 3.44 6.17 -17.41
N SER A 76 2.77 6.66 -18.45
CA SER A 76 1.61 7.55 -18.32
C SER A 76 0.46 6.84 -17.58
N THR A 77 0.19 5.59 -17.94
CA THR A 77 -0.87 4.79 -17.28
C THR A 77 -0.55 4.54 -15.81
N LEU A 78 0.70 4.19 -15.47
CA LEU A 78 1.16 4.03 -14.09
C LEU A 78 1.01 5.34 -13.31
N PHE A 79 1.49 6.45 -13.86
CA PHE A 79 1.42 7.76 -13.23
C PHE A 79 -0.02 8.16 -12.91
N TRP A 80 -0.93 8.04 -13.88
CA TRP A 80 -2.32 8.41 -13.70
C TRP A 80 -3.10 7.40 -12.85
N ALA A 81 -2.81 6.11 -12.93
CA ALA A 81 -3.40 5.10 -12.06
C ALA A 81 -3.07 5.39 -10.59
N ILE A 82 -1.80 5.68 -10.27
CA ILE A 82 -1.38 6.05 -8.92
C ILE A 82 -2.01 7.38 -8.50
N THR A 83 -1.97 8.40 -9.35
CA THR A 83 -2.53 9.72 -9.06
C THR A 83 -4.03 9.65 -8.77
N LEU A 84 -4.79 8.98 -9.61
CA LEU A 84 -6.25 8.86 -9.45
C LEU A 84 -6.61 7.98 -8.25
N THR A 85 -5.95 6.85 -8.10
CA THR A 85 -6.28 5.86 -7.07
C THR A 85 -5.79 6.32 -5.70
N VAL A 86 -4.54 6.75 -5.60
CA VAL A 86 -3.94 7.10 -4.30
C VAL A 86 -4.30 8.53 -3.92
N THR A 87 -3.95 9.51 -4.75
CA THR A 87 -4.11 10.91 -4.38
C THR A 87 -5.59 11.31 -4.33
N ILE A 88 -6.35 11.06 -5.39
CA ILE A 88 -7.74 11.53 -5.48
C ILE A 88 -8.66 10.62 -4.67
N LYS A 89 -8.68 9.32 -4.97
CA LYS A 89 -9.61 8.40 -4.32
C LYS A 89 -9.31 8.20 -2.83
N TYR A 90 -8.04 7.93 -2.47
CA TYR A 90 -7.70 7.63 -1.08
C TYR A 90 -7.46 8.87 -0.25
N VAL A 91 -6.49 9.70 -0.59
CA VAL A 91 -6.10 10.84 0.25
C VAL A 91 -7.22 11.88 0.32
N VAL A 92 -7.84 12.24 -0.80
CA VAL A 92 -8.86 13.31 -0.81
C VAL A 92 -10.22 12.80 -0.35
N LEU A 93 -10.64 11.58 -0.71
CA LEU A 93 -12.00 11.09 -0.43
C LEU A 93 -12.05 10.12 0.75
N ILE A 94 -11.30 9.01 0.70
CA ILE A 94 -11.48 7.88 1.63
C ILE A 94 -10.89 8.18 3.02
N MET A 95 -9.76 8.87 3.11
CA MET A 95 -9.17 9.22 4.42
C MET A 95 -10.03 10.14 5.28
N ARG A 96 -11.07 10.75 4.69
CA ARG A 96 -12.07 11.52 5.43
C ARG A 96 -13.15 10.64 6.08
N ALA A 97 -13.26 9.37 5.68
CA ALA A 97 -14.23 8.43 6.21
C ALA A 97 -13.64 7.70 7.42
N ASP A 98 -13.67 8.38 8.56
CA ASP A 98 -13.22 7.83 9.85
C ASP A 98 -14.38 7.16 10.60
N ASN A 99 -14.13 6.00 11.18
CA ASN A 99 -15.02 5.31 12.09
C ASN A 99 -14.39 5.21 13.49
N LYS A 100 -14.37 6.32 14.23
CA LYS A 100 -13.83 6.41 15.60
C LYS A 100 -12.35 6.01 15.72
N GLY A 101 -11.52 6.42 14.74
CA GLY A 101 -10.11 6.08 14.68
C GLY A 101 -9.82 4.73 13.99
N GLU A 102 -10.85 3.98 13.59
CA GLU A 102 -10.68 2.75 12.82
C GLU A 102 -10.93 3.02 11.33
N GLY A 103 -10.12 2.40 10.48
CA GLY A 103 -10.24 2.49 9.03
C GLY A 103 -10.24 1.12 8.36
N GLY A 104 -10.05 1.11 7.04
CA GLY A 104 -10.00 -0.10 6.25
C GLY A 104 -11.32 -0.47 5.61
N VAL A 105 -11.29 -1.57 4.82
CA VAL A 105 -12.44 -2.06 4.08
C VAL A 105 -13.63 -2.37 4.99
N LEU A 106 -13.37 -2.92 6.17
CA LEU A 106 -14.42 -3.27 7.14
C LEU A 106 -15.05 -2.03 7.78
N ALA A 107 -14.26 -0.99 8.08
CA ALA A 107 -14.77 0.28 8.61
C ALA A 107 -15.65 0.98 7.56
N LEU A 108 -15.23 1.03 6.30
CA LEU A 108 -16.02 1.56 5.20
C LEU A 108 -17.32 0.79 5.00
N ALA A 109 -17.28 -0.55 5.01
CA ALA A 109 -18.47 -1.38 4.91
C ALA A 109 -19.45 -1.15 6.06
N THR A 110 -18.92 -0.98 7.28
CA THR A 110 -19.71 -0.69 8.48
C THR A 110 -20.38 0.68 8.38
N LEU A 111 -19.64 1.72 7.96
CA LEU A 111 -20.18 3.06 7.74
C LEU A 111 -21.26 3.07 6.67
N ALA A 112 -21.01 2.41 5.52
CA ALA A 112 -21.96 2.31 4.43
C ALA A 112 -23.25 1.57 4.85
N THR A 113 -23.15 0.53 5.68
CA THR A 113 -24.30 -0.23 6.15
C THR A 113 -25.09 0.48 7.25
N ARG A 114 -24.43 1.30 8.10
CA ARG A 114 -25.09 2.12 9.13
C ARG A 114 -26.02 3.16 8.50
N GLY A 115 -25.65 3.76 7.38
CA GLY A 115 -26.46 4.76 6.67
C GLY A 115 -27.76 4.20 6.06
N LEU A 116 -27.92 2.88 5.95
CA LEU A 116 -29.04 2.25 5.27
C LEU A 116 -30.31 2.05 6.13
N ASN A 117 -30.35 2.49 7.39
CA ASN A 117 -31.51 2.55 8.30
C ASN A 117 -32.67 1.57 7.97
N GLY A 118 -32.39 0.27 7.88
CA GLY A 118 -33.40 -0.77 7.65
C GLY A 118 -33.92 -0.92 6.21
N LYS A 119 -33.59 -0.01 5.30
CA LYS A 119 -33.99 -0.09 3.89
C LYS A 119 -32.92 -0.81 3.07
N GLY A 120 -33.28 -1.94 2.45
CA GLY A 120 -32.46 -2.58 1.42
C GLY A 120 -31.58 -3.73 1.92
N ARG A 121 -32.21 -4.84 2.33
CA ARG A 121 -31.49 -6.11 2.63
C ARG A 121 -30.57 -6.52 1.49
N SER A 122 -30.98 -6.30 0.23
CA SER A 122 -30.20 -6.58 -0.97
C SER A 122 -28.93 -5.69 -1.07
N ILE A 123 -29.08 -4.38 -0.79
CA ILE A 123 -27.94 -3.44 -0.83
C ILE A 123 -26.95 -3.77 0.30
N ARG A 124 -27.44 -4.06 1.50
CA ARG A 124 -26.57 -4.48 2.61
C ARG A 124 -25.82 -5.77 2.28
N PHE A 125 -26.51 -6.75 1.70
CA PHE A 125 -25.87 -7.99 1.23
C PHE A 125 -24.80 -7.72 0.18
N ALA A 126 -25.08 -6.88 -0.81
CA ALA A 126 -24.11 -6.48 -1.83
C ALA A 126 -22.87 -5.81 -1.21
N ILE A 127 -23.05 -4.82 -0.33
CA ILE A 127 -21.93 -4.12 0.34
C ILE A 127 -21.09 -5.12 1.14
N THR A 128 -21.73 -6.01 1.90
CA THR A 128 -21.01 -7.03 2.70
C THR A 128 -20.25 -8.00 1.80
N THR A 129 -20.85 -8.44 0.70
CA THR A 129 -20.21 -9.33 -0.27
C THR A 129 -19.00 -8.67 -0.91
N PHE A 130 -19.12 -7.41 -1.37
CA PHE A 130 -17.99 -6.66 -1.91
C PHE A 130 -16.89 -6.44 -0.87
N ALA A 131 -17.24 -6.19 0.39
CA ALA A 131 -16.27 -6.05 1.46
C ALA A 131 -15.50 -7.36 1.72
N VAL A 132 -16.20 -8.50 1.73
CA VAL A 132 -15.57 -9.82 1.92
C VAL A 132 -14.68 -10.17 0.73
N VAL A 133 -15.13 -9.93 -0.49
CA VAL A 133 -14.31 -10.14 -1.70
C VAL A 133 -13.08 -9.22 -1.68
N GLY A 134 -13.27 -7.94 -1.35
CA GLY A 134 -12.16 -6.99 -1.22
C GLY A 134 -11.13 -7.42 -0.17
N LEU A 135 -11.60 -7.93 0.98
CA LEU A 135 -10.73 -8.44 2.03
C LEU A 135 -9.97 -9.71 1.57
N ALA A 136 -10.64 -10.61 0.85
CA ALA A 136 -9.99 -11.82 0.31
C ALA A 136 -8.91 -11.45 -0.72
N LEU A 137 -9.18 -10.49 -1.61
CA LEU A 137 -8.19 -9.98 -2.56
C LEU A 137 -7.02 -9.29 -1.85
N PHE A 138 -7.29 -8.57 -0.78
CA PHE A 138 -6.25 -7.96 0.06
C PHE A 138 -5.30 -9.01 0.66
N TYR A 139 -5.84 -10.09 1.21
CA TYR A 139 -4.98 -11.17 1.74
C TYR A 139 -4.17 -11.85 0.62
N GLY A 140 -4.74 -12.00 -0.57
CA GLY A 140 -4.02 -12.51 -1.75
C GLY A 140 -2.83 -11.61 -2.11
N ASP A 141 -3.05 -10.31 -2.18
CA ASP A 141 -2.01 -9.32 -2.47
C ASP A 141 -0.90 -9.30 -1.41
N ALA A 142 -1.27 -9.38 -0.13
CA ALA A 142 -0.31 -9.41 0.98
C ALA A 142 0.68 -10.60 0.91
N ILE A 143 0.36 -11.65 0.18
CA ILE A 143 1.25 -12.80 -0.08
C ILE A 143 2.08 -12.56 -1.35
N ILE A 144 1.45 -12.06 -2.41
CA ILE A 144 2.07 -11.92 -3.73
C ILE A 144 3.11 -10.79 -3.73
N THR A 145 2.78 -9.65 -3.17
CA THR A 145 3.62 -8.44 -3.23
C THR A 145 5.01 -8.62 -2.62
N PRO A 146 5.20 -9.16 -1.41
CA PRO A 146 6.53 -9.45 -0.88
C PRO A 146 7.32 -10.45 -1.74
N ALA A 147 6.64 -11.47 -2.27
CA ALA A 147 7.28 -12.48 -3.10
C ALA A 147 7.83 -11.89 -4.41
N VAL A 148 7.02 -11.08 -5.10
CA VAL A 148 7.42 -10.43 -6.36
C VAL A 148 8.52 -9.40 -6.11
N SER A 149 8.43 -8.62 -5.02
CA SER A 149 9.44 -7.61 -4.67
C SER A 149 10.79 -8.23 -4.36
N VAL A 150 10.84 -9.30 -3.56
CA VAL A 150 12.09 -9.99 -3.22
C VAL A 150 12.66 -10.69 -4.45
N MET A 151 11.82 -11.38 -5.23
CA MET A 151 12.27 -12.06 -6.45
C MET A 151 12.83 -11.06 -7.46
N GLY A 152 12.14 -9.94 -7.69
CA GLY A 152 12.62 -8.87 -8.58
C GLY A 152 13.95 -8.26 -8.15
N ALA A 153 14.18 -8.11 -6.85
CA ALA A 153 15.47 -7.63 -6.32
C ALA A 153 16.60 -8.64 -6.57
N VAL A 154 16.35 -9.93 -6.31
CA VAL A 154 17.35 -11.00 -6.53
C VAL A 154 17.61 -11.23 -8.03
N GLU A 155 16.61 -11.11 -8.88
CA GLU A 155 16.78 -11.14 -10.33
C GLU A 155 17.60 -9.94 -10.84
N GLY A 156 17.48 -8.77 -10.23
CA GLY A 156 18.36 -7.64 -10.49
C GLY A 156 19.83 -7.97 -10.25
N LEU A 157 20.12 -8.78 -9.21
CA LEU A 157 21.47 -9.27 -8.94
C LEU A 157 21.96 -10.23 -10.04
N SER A 158 21.08 -11.10 -10.54
CA SER A 158 21.45 -12.02 -11.63
C SER A 158 21.70 -11.30 -12.95
N ALA A 159 21.06 -10.15 -13.18
CA ALA A 159 21.33 -9.29 -14.34
C ALA A 159 22.74 -8.66 -14.27
N ALA A 160 23.23 -8.33 -13.07
CA ALA A 160 24.58 -7.82 -12.86
C ALA A 160 25.66 -8.93 -12.89
N ALA A 161 25.31 -10.14 -12.40
CA ALA A 161 26.20 -11.28 -12.32
C ALA A 161 25.43 -12.58 -12.69
N PRO A 162 25.50 -13.03 -13.96
CA PRO A 162 24.72 -14.18 -14.47
C PRO A 162 24.93 -15.50 -13.70
N ALA A 163 26.06 -15.63 -13.01
CA ALA A 163 26.36 -16.79 -12.14
C ALA A 163 25.32 -16.98 -11.01
N PHE A 164 24.57 -15.94 -10.65
CA PHE A 164 23.53 -16.01 -9.62
C PHE A 164 22.18 -16.51 -10.13
N THR A 165 21.98 -16.65 -11.44
CA THR A 165 20.70 -17.10 -12.01
C THR A 165 20.12 -18.37 -11.37
N PRO A 166 20.90 -19.48 -11.13
CA PRO A 166 20.36 -20.68 -10.50
C PRO A 166 19.99 -20.47 -9.02
N PHE A 167 20.50 -19.42 -8.39
CA PHE A 167 20.25 -19.12 -6.98
C PHE A 167 19.09 -18.14 -6.74
N VAL A 168 18.46 -17.61 -7.80
CA VAL A 168 17.38 -16.62 -7.68
C VAL A 168 16.25 -17.14 -6.80
N VAL A 169 15.71 -18.32 -7.09
CA VAL A 169 14.60 -18.88 -6.32
C VAL A 169 15.01 -19.28 -4.89
N PRO A 170 16.10 -20.05 -4.67
CA PRO A 170 16.52 -20.42 -3.32
C PRO A 170 16.87 -19.22 -2.45
N LEU A 171 17.52 -18.18 -3.01
CA LEU A 171 17.89 -16.98 -2.28
C LEU A 171 16.65 -16.15 -1.93
N SER A 172 15.72 -15.99 -2.88
CA SER A 172 14.44 -15.30 -2.63
C SER A 172 13.65 -15.98 -1.52
N LEU A 173 13.57 -17.30 -1.54
CA LEU A 173 12.89 -18.06 -0.50
C LEU A 173 13.58 -17.90 0.87
N ALA A 174 14.90 -17.95 0.92
CA ALA A 174 15.65 -17.74 2.16
C ALA A 174 15.42 -16.34 2.74
N ILE A 175 15.41 -15.31 1.88
CA ILE A 175 15.14 -13.93 2.29
C ILE A 175 13.71 -13.81 2.82
N LEU A 176 12.69 -14.36 2.12
CA LEU A 176 11.30 -14.32 2.56
C LEU A 176 11.10 -15.01 3.90
N VAL A 177 11.65 -16.20 4.07
CA VAL A 177 11.59 -16.93 5.35
C VAL A 177 12.24 -16.12 6.46
N GLY A 178 13.42 -15.54 6.23
CA GLY A 178 14.08 -14.67 7.20
C GLY A 178 13.26 -13.43 7.55
N LEU A 179 12.62 -12.82 6.56
CA LEU A 179 11.76 -11.65 6.72
C LEU A 179 10.53 -11.97 7.59
N PHE A 180 9.85 -13.09 7.33
CA PHE A 180 8.71 -13.53 8.12
C PHE A 180 9.09 -13.87 9.56
N PHE A 181 10.27 -14.49 9.80
CA PHE A 181 10.78 -14.71 11.15
C PHE A 181 11.08 -13.38 11.89
N LEU A 182 11.61 -12.39 11.17
CA LEU A 182 11.86 -11.07 11.73
C LEU A 182 10.56 -10.35 12.10
N GLN A 183 9.55 -10.46 11.23
CA GLN A 183 8.24 -9.85 11.39
C GLN A 183 7.47 -10.40 12.61
N ALA A 184 7.71 -11.66 13.00
CA ALA A 184 7.13 -12.27 14.19
C ALA A 184 7.54 -11.57 15.50
N ARG A 185 8.60 -10.76 15.51
CA ARG A 185 9.09 -10.00 16.68
C ARG A 185 8.41 -8.66 16.90
N GLY A 186 7.50 -8.25 16.01
CA GLY A 186 6.76 -7.00 16.10
C GLY A 186 7.14 -5.98 15.03
N THR A 187 6.17 -5.17 14.64
CA THR A 187 6.30 -4.21 13.53
C THR A 187 7.05 -2.93 13.91
N ALA A 188 7.09 -2.56 15.19
CA ALA A 188 7.71 -1.31 15.65
C ALA A 188 9.25 -1.28 15.45
N ASP A 189 9.93 -2.38 15.80
CA ASP A 189 11.38 -2.48 15.64
C ASP A 189 11.79 -2.62 14.17
N VAL A 190 10.96 -3.31 13.40
CA VAL A 190 11.12 -3.43 11.95
C VAL A 190 11.00 -2.05 11.29
N GLY A 191 9.99 -1.25 11.65
CA GLY A 191 9.81 0.10 11.11
C GLY A 191 10.98 1.05 11.39
N ARG A 192 11.60 0.94 12.56
CA ARG A 192 12.79 1.74 12.92
C ARG A 192 14.00 1.40 12.05
N LEU A 193 14.16 0.14 11.67
CA LEU A 193 15.25 -0.30 10.81
C LEU A 193 15.00 0.10 9.35
N PHE A 194 13.78 -0.09 8.86
CA PHE A 194 13.45 0.16 7.46
C PHE A 194 13.33 1.65 7.12
N GLY A 195 12.96 2.52 8.07
CA GLY A 195 12.83 3.95 7.82
C GLY A 195 14.06 4.59 7.18
N PRO A 196 15.26 4.48 7.80
CA PRO A 196 16.49 5.00 7.22
C PRO A 196 16.86 4.35 5.89
N VAL A 197 16.65 3.05 5.74
CA VAL A 197 16.91 2.33 4.48
C VAL A 197 16.04 2.88 3.36
N MET A 198 14.76 3.09 3.62
CA MET A 198 13.84 3.65 2.64
C MET A 198 14.15 5.11 2.29
N LEU A 199 14.63 5.89 3.25
CA LEU A 199 15.08 7.25 2.98
C LEU A 199 16.26 7.25 1.97
N VAL A 200 17.27 6.40 2.22
CA VAL A 200 18.39 6.24 1.29
C VAL A 200 17.92 5.76 -0.07
N TRP A 201 17.00 4.78 -0.11
CA TRP A 201 16.40 4.27 -1.32
C TRP A 201 15.75 5.36 -2.17
N PHE A 202 14.90 6.19 -1.56
CA PHE A 202 14.25 7.30 -2.27
C PHE A 202 15.22 8.37 -2.74
N VAL A 203 16.25 8.67 -1.96
CA VAL A 203 17.32 9.61 -2.39
C VAL A 203 18.03 9.05 -3.62
N VAL A 204 18.41 7.77 -3.60
CA VAL A 204 19.05 7.11 -4.75
C VAL A 204 18.15 7.11 -5.97
N LEU A 205 16.88 6.72 -5.82
CA LEU A 205 15.91 6.74 -6.93
C LEU A 205 15.72 8.16 -7.47
N GLY A 206 15.60 9.16 -6.58
CA GLY A 206 15.44 10.56 -6.96
C GLY A 206 16.65 11.07 -7.76
N VAL A 207 17.85 10.81 -7.29
CA VAL A 207 19.09 11.23 -7.98
C VAL A 207 19.21 10.54 -9.34
N LEU A 208 19.03 9.23 -9.40
CA LEU A 208 19.09 8.48 -10.66
C LEU A 208 17.97 8.87 -11.61
N GLY A 209 16.74 9.11 -11.09
CA GLY A 209 15.61 9.57 -11.88
C GLY A 209 15.85 10.93 -12.50
N ILE A 210 16.30 11.92 -11.71
CA ILE A 210 16.64 13.27 -12.20
C ILE A 210 17.75 13.17 -13.24
N TRP A 211 18.78 12.39 -12.98
CA TRP A 211 19.88 12.18 -13.92
C TRP A 211 19.40 11.66 -15.27
N GLN A 212 18.48 10.69 -15.27
CA GLN A 212 17.94 10.13 -16.52
C GLN A 212 16.95 11.08 -17.21
N ILE A 213 16.16 11.85 -16.46
CA ILE A 213 15.27 12.88 -17.01
C ILE A 213 16.08 13.97 -17.73
N VAL A 214 17.21 14.41 -17.14
CA VAL A 214 18.09 15.40 -17.77
C VAL A 214 18.67 14.86 -19.07
N LYS A 215 19.00 13.55 -19.14
CA LYS A 215 19.49 12.92 -20.37
C LYS A 215 18.41 12.73 -21.45
N ASN A 216 17.21 12.37 -21.02
CA ASN A 216 16.09 12.06 -21.88
C ASN A 216 14.82 12.79 -21.41
N PRO A 217 14.69 14.10 -21.63
CA PRO A 217 13.55 14.88 -21.14
C PRO A 217 12.21 14.47 -21.77
N ALA A 218 12.24 13.70 -22.87
CA ALA A 218 11.05 13.16 -23.51
C ALA A 218 10.20 12.26 -22.57
N VAL A 219 10.81 11.69 -21.52
CA VAL A 219 10.06 10.90 -20.51
C VAL A 219 9.00 11.74 -19.78
N LEU A 220 9.17 13.06 -19.69
CA LEU A 220 8.18 13.96 -19.09
C LEU A 220 6.86 14.02 -19.88
N TYR A 221 6.86 13.65 -21.14
CA TYR A 221 5.61 13.51 -21.91
C TYR A 221 4.68 12.45 -21.30
N ALA A 222 5.19 11.50 -20.53
CA ALA A 222 4.37 10.53 -19.82
C ALA A 222 3.40 11.16 -18.79
N ILE A 223 3.62 12.40 -18.35
CA ILE A 223 2.68 13.14 -17.50
C ILE A 223 1.38 13.47 -18.28
N ASN A 224 1.44 13.56 -19.61
CA ASN A 224 0.27 13.80 -20.42
C ASN A 224 -0.60 12.52 -20.51
N PRO A 225 -1.88 12.56 -20.06
CA PRO A 225 -2.77 11.40 -20.10
C PRO A 225 -3.08 10.90 -21.51
N TYR A 226 -2.80 11.70 -22.52
CA TYR A 226 -2.95 11.31 -23.92
C TYR A 226 -2.21 10.00 -24.24
N TYR A 227 -0.99 9.81 -23.70
CA TYR A 227 -0.21 8.60 -23.98
C TYR A 227 -0.82 7.35 -23.34
N ALA A 228 -1.45 7.49 -22.18
CA ALA A 228 -2.20 6.42 -21.55
C ALA A 228 -3.44 6.03 -22.37
N ILE A 229 -4.21 7.03 -22.80
CA ILE A 229 -5.42 6.83 -23.60
C ILE A 229 -5.06 6.22 -24.97
N LYS A 230 -4.00 6.72 -25.61
CA LYS A 230 -3.51 6.19 -26.88
C LYS A 230 -3.11 4.72 -26.75
N LEU A 231 -2.32 4.36 -25.72
CA LEU A 231 -1.92 2.98 -25.50
C LEU A 231 -3.14 2.04 -25.33
N ILE A 232 -4.15 2.46 -24.56
CA ILE A 232 -5.37 1.70 -24.36
C ILE A 232 -6.14 1.53 -25.68
N SER A 233 -6.25 2.61 -26.46
CA SER A 233 -6.96 2.61 -27.74
C SER A 233 -6.29 1.71 -28.77
N ASP A 234 -4.95 1.77 -28.87
CA ASP A 234 -4.19 1.06 -29.89
C ASP A 234 -4.09 -0.45 -29.60
N GLN A 235 -3.98 -0.83 -28.34
CA GLN A 235 -3.82 -2.23 -27.92
C GLN A 235 -5.15 -2.95 -27.64
N GLY A 236 -6.24 -2.23 -27.46
CA GLY A 236 -7.56 -2.82 -27.20
C GLY A 236 -7.53 -3.81 -26.03
N PHE A 237 -8.07 -5.03 -26.24
CA PHE A 237 -8.11 -6.06 -25.21
C PHE A 237 -6.74 -6.67 -24.84
N GLY A 238 -5.74 -6.53 -25.72
CA GLY A 238 -4.37 -7.05 -25.47
C GLY A 238 -3.68 -6.39 -24.27
N ILE A 239 -4.07 -5.16 -23.94
CA ILE A 239 -3.52 -4.44 -22.78
C ILE A 239 -4.01 -4.96 -21.44
N PHE A 240 -5.01 -5.85 -21.41
CA PHE A 240 -5.61 -6.35 -20.16
C PHE A 240 -4.57 -6.97 -19.21
N TRP A 241 -3.60 -7.70 -19.76
CA TRP A 241 -2.50 -8.28 -18.97
C TRP A 241 -1.56 -7.21 -18.42
N ALA A 242 -1.28 -6.16 -19.19
CA ALA A 242 -0.50 -5.01 -18.74
C ALA A 242 -1.22 -4.24 -17.61
N PHE A 243 -2.55 -4.12 -17.70
CA PHE A 243 -3.34 -3.53 -16.62
C PHE A 243 -3.23 -4.29 -15.30
N GLY A 244 -3.12 -5.61 -15.32
CA GLY A 244 -2.88 -6.42 -14.13
C GLY A 244 -1.64 -5.96 -13.36
N SER A 245 -0.52 -5.81 -14.06
CA SER A 245 0.74 -5.32 -13.48
C SER A 245 0.64 -3.86 -12.99
N ILE A 246 -0.05 -3.01 -13.75
CA ILE A 246 -0.26 -1.59 -13.39
C ILE A 246 -1.16 -1.48 -12.15
N VAL A 247 -2.22 -2.28 -12.08
CA VAL A 247 -3.11 -2.32 -10.91
C VAL A 247 -2.36 -2.83 -9.69
N LEU A 248 -1.49 -3.82 -9.84
CA LEU A 248 -0.66 -4.34 -8.74
C LEU A 248 0.20 -3.22 -8.12
N ALA A 249 0.78 -2.33 -8.92
CA ALA A 249 1.50 -1.16 -8.41
C ALA A 249 0.59 -0.17 -7.67
N ALA A 250 -0.64 0.03 -8.14
CA ALA A 250 -1.60 0.95 -7.52
C ALA A 250 -2.25 0.36 -6.26
N VAL A 251 -2.42 -0.96 -6.17
CA VAL A 251 -3.06 -1.65 -5.05
C VAL A 251 -2.21 -1.53 -3.78
N SER A 252 -0.89 -1.68 -3.87
CA SER A 252 0.02 -1.52 -2.75
C SER A 252 -0.15 -0.19 -2.01
N TYR A 253 -0.40 0.90 -2.74
CA TYR A 253 -0.69 2.21 -2.15
C TYR A 253 -2.00 2.25 -1.38
N THR A 254 -2.98 1.46 -1.75
CA THR A 254 -4.32 1.52 -1.17
C THR A 254 -4.42 0.79 0.16
N HIS A 255 -3.58 -0.19 0.41
CA HIS A 255 -3.62 -1.00 1.62
C HIS A 255 -2.87 -0.38 2.80
N LEU A 256 -1.78 0.34 2.52
CA LEU A 256 -0.91 0.89 3.54
C LEU A 256 -1.31 2.30 4.01
N THR A 257 -2.12 3.01 3.22
CA THR A 257 -2.64 4.34 3.60
C THR A 257 -3.91 4.29 4.44
N LEU A 258 -4.50 3.11 4.65
CA LEU A 258 -5.59 2.95 5.60
C LEU A 258 -5.06 3.07 7.04
N PRO A 259 -5.84 3.66 7.98
CA PRO A 259 -5.37 4.31 9.19
C PRO A 259 -4.78 3.38 10.26
N THR A 260 -3.86 2.54 9.89
CA THR A 260 -2.87 1.98 10.82
C THR A 260 -1.95 3.07 11.41
N ILE A 261 -2.01 4.29 10.86
CA ILE A 261 -1.24 5.45 11.34
C ILE A 261 -1.70 5.94 12.72
N TYR A 262 -2.91 5.61 13.15
CA TYR A 262 -3.46 6.02 14.46
C TYR A 262 -3.36 4.96 15.56
N SER A 263 -2.81 3.78 15.29
CA SER A 263 -2.64 2.72 16.28
C SER A 263 -1.17 2.48 16.69
N VAL A 264 -0.30 3.47 16.44
CA VAL A 264 1.09 3.45 16.92
C VAL A 264 1.31 4.54 17.95
#